data_3cbf8c9302e52910264a29760961400d
#
_entry.id   3cbf8c9302e52910264a29760961400d
#
_cell.length_a   1.000
_cell.length_b   1.000
_cell.length_c   1.000
_cell.angle_alpha   90.00
_cell.angle_beta   90.00
_cell.angle_gamma   90.00
#
_symmetry.space_group_name_H-M   'P 1'
#
loop_
_entity.id
_entity.type
_entity.pdbx_description
1 polymer ?
#
loop_
_entity_poly.entity_id
_entity_poly.type
_entity_poly.pdbx_seq_one_letter_code
_entity_poly.pdbx_strand_id
1 'polypeptide(L)'
;MCITIFLSFLSTRIVLQALGVVDYGIFGVIGGVINMLGFLSASMAATTQRFMSYSEGNGNFEDKKQVFNVSIVLHALIALCAVVLLCGFFPLFFETIINIPSGSVYAAKVVYFSMVFSVAVTVLTVPYDAVVNSHEDMLYYAIVGVVEGIGKLLVALYITICLLYTSPSPRD
;
A
#
# COMPACT_ATOMS: atom_id res chain seq x y z
N MET A 1 17.56 5.54 -4.39
CA MET A 1 17.24 5.01 -3.03
C MET A 1 17.38 6.07 -1.93
N CYS A 2 18.48 6.82 -1.81
CA CYS A 2 18.61 7.83 -0.74
C CYS A 2 17.52 8.90 -0.75
N ILE A 3 17.12 9.39 -1.92
CA ILE A 3 16.08 10.42 -2.08
C ILE A 3 14.72 9.90 -1.57
N THR A 4 14.33 8.70 -1.92
CA THR A 4 13.06 8.10 -1.48
C THR A 4 13.01 7.88 0.03
N ILE A 5 14.11 7.49 0.64
CA ILE A 5 14.23 7.35 2.10
C ILE A 5 14.07 8.72 2.77
N PHE A 6 14.76 9.73 2.27
CA PHE A 6 14.67 11.09 2.81
C PHE A 6 13.25 11.67 2.70
N LEU A 7 12.60 11.50 1.54
CA LEU A 7 11.21 11.91 1.32
C LEU A 7 10.24 11.17 2.26
N SER A 8 10.44 9.88 2.48
CA SER A 8 9.63 9.09 3.42
C SER A 8 9.78 9.58 4.87
N PHE A 9 11.00 9.91 5.28
CA PHE A 9 11.26 10.47 6.62
C PHE A 9 10.56 11.81 6.83
N LEU A 10 10.63 12.70 5.84
CA LEU A 10 9.94 13.99 5.87
C LEU A 10 8.42 13.80 5.94
N SER A 11 7.86 12.94 5.08
CA SER A 11 6.43 12.64 5.07
C SER A 11 5.95 12.11 6.42
N THR A 12 6.67 11.16 7.00
CA THR A 12 6.34 10.57 8.31
C THR A 12 6.32 11.63 9.41
N ARG A 13 7.32 12.50 9.44
CA ARG A 13 7.39 13.60 10.42
C ARG A 13 6.20 14.56 10.29
N ILE A 14 5.87 14.94 9.07
CA ILE A 14 4.77 15.88 8.77
C ILE A 14 3.42 15.25 9.18
N VAL A 15 3.18 13.99 8.79
CA VAL A 15 1.94 13.28 9.12
C VAL A 15 1.80 13.07 10.63
N LEU A 16 2.88 12.72 11.35
CA LEU A 16 2.87 12.58 12.80
C LEU A 16 2.54 13.88 13.52
N GLN A 17 3.07 15.00 13.04
CA GLN A 17 2.76 16.33 13.60
C GLN A 17 1.33 16.76 13.30
N ALA A 18 0.79 16.41 12.15
CA ALA A 18 -0.55 16.76 11.73
C ALA A 18 -1.64 15.93 12.44
N LEU A 19 -1.48 14.61 12.52
CA LEU A 19 -2.47 13.69 13.11
C LEU A 19 -2.36 13.59 14.65
N GLY A 20 -1.19 13.86 15.19
CA GLY A 20 -0.89 13.59 16.60
C GLY A 20 -0.54 12.12 16.86
N VAL A 21 -0.04 11.85 18.06
CA VAL A 21 0.51 10.52 18.42
C VAL A 21 -0.57 9.44 18.47
N VAL A 22 -1.79 9.77 18.91
CA VAL A 22 -2.88 8.80 19.08
C VAL A 22 -3.39 8.30 17.73
N ASP A 23 -3.77 9.22 16.84
CA ASP A 23 -4.34 8.85 15.53
C ASP A 23 -3.27 8.24 14.61
N TYR A 24 -2.03 8.72 14.70
CA TYR A 24 -0.89 8.08 14.02
C TYR A 24 -0.62 6.67 14.55
N GLY A 25 -0.76 6.45 15.87
CA GLY A 25 -0.66 5.12 16.49
C GLY A 25 -1.73 4.16 15.99
N ILE A 26 -2.98 4.59 15.90
CA ILE A 26 -4.10 3.80 15.34
C ILE A 26 -3.80 3.43 13.89
N PHE A 27 -3.38 4.40 13.07
CA PHE A 27 -2.95 4.16 11.68
C PHE A 27 -1.83 3.13 11.60
N GLY A 28 -0.82 3.23 12.49
CA GLY A 28 0.31 2.31 12.54
C GLY A 28 -0.07 0.87 12.89
N VAL A 29 -0.97 0.69 13.86
CA VAL A 29 -1.45 -0.64 14.27
C VAL A 29 -2.27 -1.29 13.15
N ILE A 30 -3.23 -0.56 12.57
CA ILE A 30 -4.05 -1.04 11.45
C ILE A 30 -3.15 -1.39 10.26
N GLY A 31 -2.25 -0.48 9.90
CA GLY A 31 -1.30 -0.68 8.81
C GLY A 31 -0.34 -1.83 9.05
N GLY A 32 0.12 -2.04 10.27
CA GLY A 32 1.00 -3.15 10.65
C GLY A 32 0.37 -4.51 10.38
N VAL A 33 -0.87 -4.70 10.83
CA VAL A 33 -1.60 -5.96 10.61
C VAL A 33 -1.86 -6.20 9.12
N ILE A 34 -2.29 -5.17 8.40
CA ILE A 34 -2.56 -5.28 6.96
C ILE A 34 -1.27 -5.52 6.17
N ASN A 35 -0.16 -4.88 6.54
CA ASN A 35 1.14 -5.05 5.88
C ASN A 35 1.74 -6.45 6.09
N MET A 36 1.34 -7.21 7.12
CA MET A 36 1.72 -8.62 7.24
C MET A 36 1.26 -9.44 6.03
N LEU A 37 0.16 -9.07 5.39
CA LEU A 37 -0.28 -9.70 4.13
C LEU A 37 0.63 -9.36 2.94
N GLY A 38 1.42 -8.30 3.03
CA GLY A 38 2.41 -7.92 2.04
C GLY A 38 3.49 -8.99 1.81
N PHE A 39 3.82 -9.78 2.82
CA PHE A 39 4.73 -10.93 2.67
C PHE A 39 4.21 -11.94 1.64
N LEU A 40 2.91 -12.23 1.66
CA LEU A 40 2.29 -13.14 0.69
C LEU A 40 2.41 -12.58 -0.74
N SER A 41 2.11 -11.30 -0.91
CA SER A 41 2.23 -10.60 -2.20
C SER A 41 3.67 -10.60 -2.72
N ALA A 42 4.66 -10.36 -1.85
CA ALA A 42 6.07 -10.36 -2.23
C ALA A 42 6.55 -11.74 -2.72
N SER A 43 6.13 -12.83 -2.06
CA SER A 43 6.45 -14.19 -2.47
C SER A 43 5.87 -14.54 -3.83
N MET A 44 4.64 -14.08 -4.09
CA MET A 44 3.97 -14.30 -5.38
C MET A 44 4.58 -13.44 -6.49
N ALA A 45 4.95 -12.18 -6.20
CA ALA A 45 5.65 -11.31 -7.12
C ALA A 45 6.96 -11.95 -7.61
N ALA A 46 7.78 -12.47 -6.68
CA ALA A 46 9.03 -13.14 -7.00
C ALA A 46 8.82 -14.37 -7.90
N THR A 47 7.78 -15.16 -7.63
CA THR A 47 7.43 -16.34 -8.44
C THR A 47 7.00 -15.93 -9.85
N THR A 48 6.09 -14.97 -9.96
CA THR A 48 5.59 -14.45 -11.25
C THR A 48 6.73 -13.86 -12.08
N GLN A 49 7.59 -13.05 -11.44
CA GLN A 49 8.77 -12.48 -12.10
C GLN A 49 9.69 -13.57 -12.66
N ARG A 50 9.94 -14.62 -11.90
CA ARG A 50 10.78 -15.75 -12.35
C ARG A 50 10.20 -16.43 -13.58
N PHE A 51 8.91 -16.73 -13.61
CA PHE A 51 8.26 -17.32 -14.77
C PHE A 51 8.28 -16.40 -15.98
N MET A 52 8.07 -15.09 -15.76
CA MET A 52 8.10 -14.09 -16.80
C MET A 52 9.50 -13.98 -17.43
N SER A 53 10.55 -13.88 -16.61
CA SER A 53 11.94 -13.84 -17.09
C SER A 53 12.34 -15.10 -17.85
N TYR A 54 11.84 -16.27 -17.42
CA TYR A 54 12.06 -17.52 -18.14
C TYR A 54 11.42 -17.52 -19.53
N SER A 55 10.16 -17.07 -19.62
CA SER A 55 9.43 -16.96 -20.90
C SER A 55 10.07 -15.93 -21.83
N GLU A 56 10.62 -14.83 -21.27
CA GLU A 56 11.37 -13.82 -22.01
C GLU A 56 12.63 -14.42 -22.66
N GLY A 57 13.42 -15.18 -21.87
CA GLY A 57 14.64 -15.84 -22.33
C GLY A 57 14.41 -16.88 -23.44
N ASN A 58 13.26 -17.53 -23.45
CA ASN A 58 12.88 -18.49 -24.50
C ASN A 58 12.42 -17.84 -25.81
N GLY A 59 12.18 -16.51 -25.84
CA GLY A 59 11.75 -15.77 -27.03
C GLY A 59 10.34 -16.13 -27.53
N ASN A 60 9.55 -16.89 -26.76
CA ASN A 60 8.21 -17.30 -27.16
C ASN A 60 7.16 -16.31 -26.63
N PHE A 61 6.63 -15.48 -27.52
CA PHE A 61 5.65 -14.44 -27.18
C PHE A 61 4.32 -15.02 -26.69
N GLU A 62 3.90 -16.17 -27.20
CA GLU A 62 2.63 -16.80 -26.78
C GLU A 62 2.73 -17.34 -25.33
N ASP A 63 3.84 -17.95 -24.95
CA ASP A 63 4.06 -18.42 -23.59
C ASP A 63 4.07 -17.24 -22.60
N LYS A 64 4.70 -16.13 -22.98
CA LYS A 64 4.73 -14.91 -22.17
C LYS A 64 3.32 -14.34 -21.92
N LYS A 65 2.50 -14.28 -22.97
CA LYS A 65 1.12 -13.83 -22.88
C LYS A 65 0.27 -14.76 -22.03
N GLN A 66 0.48 -16.07 -22.13
CA GLN A 66 -0.22 -17.05 -21.31
C GLN A 66 0.16 -16.91 -19.83
N VAL A 67 1.45 -16.82 -19.49
CA VAL A 67 1.92 -16.59 -18.11
C VAL A 67 1.32 -15.31 -17.53
N PHE A 68 1.29 -14.23 -18.32
CA PHE A 68 0.72 -12.97 -17.89
C PHE A 68 -0.78 -13.07 -17.59
N ASN A 69 -1.57 -13.67 -18.49
CA ASN A 69 -3.01 -13.84 -18.31
C ASN A 69 -3.33 -14.72 -17.10
N VAL A 70 -2.63 -15.83 -16.93
CA VAL A 70 -2.80 -16.72 -15.76
C VAL A 70 -2.44 -15.97 -14.48
N SER A 71 -1.35 -15.19 -14.50
CA SER A 71 -0.94 -14.39 -13.35
C SER A 71 -1.98 -13.35 -12.95
N ILE A 72 -2.60 -12.63 -13.91
CA ILE A 72 -3.67 -11.67 -13.62
C ILE A 72 -4.85 -12.35 -12.92
N VAL A 73 -5.33 -13.47 -13.48
CA VAL A 73 -6.49 -14.19 -12.91
C VAL A 73 -6.16 -14.69 -11.50
N LEU A 74 -4.96 -15.24 -11.29
CA LEU A 74 -4.53 -15.74 -10.00
C LEU A 74 -4.46 -14.61 -8.94
N HIS A 75 -3.85 -13.47 -9.30
CA HIS A 75 -3.73 -12.33 -8.39
C HIS A 75 -5.09 -11.66 -8.14
N ALA A 76 -5.99 -11.64 -9.12
CA ALA A 76 -7.35 -11.16 -8.92
C ALA A 76 -8.12 -12.03 -7.91
N LEU A 77 -7.98 -13.35 -8.00
CA LEU A 77 -8.61 -14.28 -7.07
C LEU A 77 -8.04 -14.14 -5.65
N ILE A 78 -6.72 -13.94 -5.54
CA ILE A 78 -6.06 -13.72 -4.24
C ILE A 78 -6.44 -12.37 -3.65
N ALA A 79 -6.50 -11.31 -4.46
CA ALA A 79 -6.97 -10.00 -4.01
C ALA A 79 -8.40 -10.07 -3.47
N LEU A 80 -9.29 -10.78 -4.19
CA LEU A 80 -10.66 -11.00 -3.74
C LEU A 80 -10.72 -11.77 -2.42
N CYS A 81 -9.95 -12.86 -2.31
CA CYS A 81 -9.87 -13.65 -1.09
C CYS A 81 -9.34 -12.82 0.09
N ALA A 82 -8.29 -12.02 -0.12
CA ALA A 82 -7.73 -11.13 0.89
C ALA A 82 -8.75 -10.08 1.36
N VAL A 83 -9.48 -9.47 0.45
CA VAL A 83 -10.54 -8.50 0.78
C VAL A 83 -11.65 -9.16 1.60
N VAL A 84 -12.12 -10.33 1.19
CA VAL A 84 -13.16 -11.07 1.92
C VAL A 84 -12.71 -11.45 3.32
N LEU A 85 -11.46 -11.93 3.46
CA LEU A 85 -10.89 -12.24 4.77
C LEU A 85 -10.77 -11.00 5.65
N LEU A 86 -10.21 -9.91 5.13
CA LEU A 86 -10.08 -8.66 5.90
C LEU A 86 -11.45 -8.11 6.30
N CYS A 87 -12.42 -8.09 5.39
CA CYS A 87 -13.78 -7.66 5.73
C CYS A 87 -14.44 -8.57 6.79
N GLY A 88 -14.20 -9.89 6.74
CA GLY A 88 -14.68 -10.84 7.74
C GLY A 88 -14.01 -10.66 9.11
N PHE A 89 -12.74 -10.30 9.15
CA PHE A 89 -12.00 -10.01 10.38
C PHE A 89 -12.32 -8.63 10.98
N PHE A 90 -13.03 -7.77 10.26
CA PHE A 90 -13.35 -6.42 10.70
C PHE A 90 -14.00 -6.36 12.11
N PRO A 91 -15.09 -7.10 12.43
CA PRO A 91 -15.70 -7.03 13.75
C PRO A 91 -14.75 -7.50 14.86
N LEU A 92 -14.04 -8.59 14.63
CA LEU A 92 -13.07 -9.13 15.59
C LEU A 92 -11.97 -8.11 15.89
N PHE A 93 -11.50 -7.39 14.87
CA PHE A 93 -10.45 -6.41 14.98
C PHE A 93 -10.87 -5.19 15.82
N PHE A 94 -12.06 -4.65 15.56
CA PHE A 94 -12.56 -3.45 16.22
C PHE A 94 -13.17 -3.72 17.61
N GLU A 95 -13.70 -4.92 17.87
CA GLU A 95 -14.32 -5.24 19.14
C GLU A 95 -13.39 -5.89 20.15
N THR A 96 -12.35 -6.60 19.67
CA THR A 96 -11.53 -7.45 20.56
C THR A 96 -10.07 -6.98 20.63
N ILE A 97 -9.48 -6.50 19.52
CA ILE A 97 -8.04 -6.27 19.42
C ILE A 97 -7.67 -4.83 19.73
N ILE A 98 -8.45 -3.86 19.26
CA ILE A 98 -8.11 -2.44 19.37
C ILE A 98 -9.06 -1.72 20.30
N ASN A 99 -8.50 -1.15 21.37
CA ASN A 99 -9.25 -0.26 22.28
C ASN A 99 -9.16 1.17 21.75
N ILE A 100 -10.08 1.55 20.85
CA ILE A 100 -10.09 2.86 20.19
C ILE A 100 -10.90 3.84 21.02
N PRO A 101 -10.38 5.04 21.31
CA PRO A 101 -11.18 6.11 21.94
C PRO A 101 -12.43 6.39 21.12
N SER A 102 -13.58 6.59 21.80
CA SER A 102 -14.89 6.75 21.16
C SER A 102 -14.96 7.86 20.11
N GLY A 103 -14.12 8.88 20.22
CA GLY A 103 -14.01 9.97 19.25
C GLY A 103 -13.33 9.62 17.93
N SER A 104 -12.46 8.59 17.89
CA SER A 104 -11.64 8.23 16.71
C SER A 104 -12.15 6.99 15.97
N VAL A 105 -13.25 6.37 16.41
CA VAL A 105 -13.77 5.11 15.82
C VAL A 105 -14.15 5.28 14.35
N TYR A 106 -14.78 6.39 13.97
CA TYR A 106 -15.14 6.64 12.58
C TYR A 106 -13.91 6.80 11.69
N ALA A 107 -12.93 7.57 12.13
CA ALA A 107 -11.67 7.76 11.41
C ALA A 107 -10.93 6.43 11.24
N ALA A 108 -10.85 5.61 12.29
CA ALA A 108 -10.24 4.29 12.24
C ALA A 108 -10.92 3.34 11.23
N LYS A 109 -12.26 3.37 11.13
CA LYS A 109 -13.00 2.59 10.13
C LYS A 109 -12.67 3.04 8.70
N VAL A 110 -12.66 4.34 8.45
CA VAL A 110 -12.29 4.89 7.13
C VAL A 110 -10.86 4.48 6.75
N VAL A 111 -9.92 4.61 7.67
CA VAL A 111 -8.52 4.18 7.47
C VAL A 111 -8.45 2.68 7.16
N TYR A 112 -9.17 1.84 7.91
CA TYR A 112 -9.18 0.42 7.69
C TYR A 112 -9.63 0.05 6.26
N PHE A 113 -10.79 0.54 5.84
CA PHE A 113 -11.31 0.25 4.49
C PHE A 113 -10.42 0.83 3.38
N SER A 114 -9.83 2.00 3.59
CA SER A 114 -8.88 2.58 2.65
C SER A 114 -7.63 1.70 2.51
N MET A 115 -7.13 1.14 3.61
CA MET A 115 -5.99 0.21 3.59
C MET A 115 -6.35 -1.13 2.94
N VAL A 116 -7.54 -1.69 3.21
CA VAL A 116 -8.02 -2.91 2.55
C VAL A 116 -8.07 -2.69 1.03
N PHE A 117 -8.61 -1.56 0.59
CA PHE A 117 -8.63 -1.20 -0.82
C PHE A 117 -7.21 -1.06 -1.41
N SER A 118 -6.31 -0.42 -0.68
CA SER A 118 -4.90 -0.28 -1.08
C SER A 118 -4.22 -1.64 -1.27
N VAL A 119 -4.42 -2.59 -0.37
CA VAL A 119 -3.89 -3.95 -0.50
C VAL A 119 -4.43 -4.65 -1.74
N ALA A 120 -5.74 -4.53 -2.00
CA ALA A 120 -6.35 -5.13 -3.19
C ALA A 120 -5.70 -4.59 -4.48
N VAL A 121 -5.52 -3.27 -4.57
CA VAL A 121 -4.85 -2.63 -5.71
C VAL A 121 -3.40 -3.11 -5.81
N THR A 122 -2.66 -3.14 -4.70
CA THR A 122 -1.26 -3.60 -4.68
C THR A 122 -1.12 -5.04 -5.18
N VAL A 123 -2.01 -5.94 -4.78
CA VAL A 123 -1.98 -7.34 -5.26
C VAL A 123 -2.29 -7.40 -6.76
N LEU A 124 -3.21 -6.58 -7.25
CA LEU A 124 -3.57 -6.54 -8.69
C LEU A 124 -2.46 -5.93 -9.55
N THR A 125 -1.57 -5.10 -9.01
CA THR A 125 -0.43 -4.52 -9.76
C THR A 125 0.74 -5.48 -9.89
N VAL A 126 0.83 -6.54 -9.07
CA VAL A 126 1.96 -7.50 -9.08
C VAL A 126 2.29 -8.08 -10.47
N PRO A 127 1.33 -8.53 -11.29
CA PRO A 127 1.65 -9.06 -12.62
C PRO A 127 2.30 -8.02 -13.54
N TYR A 128 1.90 -6.76 -13.42
CA TYR A 128 2.46 -5.65 -14.22
C TYR A 128 3.88 -5.32 -13.76
N ASP A 129 4.11 -5.29 -12.45
CA ASP A 129 5.44 -5.09 -11.87
C ASP A 129 6.39 -6.22 -12.28
N ALA A 130 5.90 -7.46 -12.36
CA ALA A 130 6.69 -8.60 -12.79
C ALA A 130 7.14 -8.48 -14.26
N VAL A 131 6.29 -7.94 -15.15
CA VAL A 131 6.66 -7.66 -16.55
C VAL A 131 7.76 -6.60 -16.63
N VAL A 132 7.60 -5.48 -15.92
CA VAL A 132 8.60 -4.41 -15.91
C VAL A 132 9.93 -4.90 -15.34
N ASN A 133 9.89 -5.70 -14.26
CA ASN A 133 11.08 -6.30 -13.67
C ASN A 133 11.78 -7.30 -14.61
N SER A 134 11.01 -8.04 -15.42
CA SER A 134 11.61 -9.01 -16.37
C SER A 134 12.40 -8.33 -17.48
N HIS A 135 12.07 -7.08 -17.80
CA HIS A 135 12.80 -6.23 -18.75
C HIS A 135 14.02 -5.53 -18.17
N GLU A 136 14.29 -5.69 -16.85
CA GLU A 136 15.42 -5.08 -16.15
C GLU A 136 15.45 -3.52 -16.23
N ASP A 137 14.31 -2.88 -16.39
CA ASP A 137 14.20 -1.44 -16.63
C ASP A 137 14.32 -0.64 -15.32
N MET A 138 15.56 -0.62 -14.78
CA MET A 138 15.89 0.04 -13.51
C MET A 138 15.58 1.54 -13.51
N LEU A 139 15.63 2.20 -14.68
CA LEU A 139 15.33 3.62 -14.81
C LEU A 139 13.84 3.89 -14.56
N TYR A 140 12.97 3.03 -15.06
CA TYR A 140 11.53 3.13 -14.84
C TYR A 140 11.21 3.08 -13.34
N TYR A 141 11.77 2.12 -12.59
CA TYR A 141 11.58 2.03 -11.14
C TYR A 141 12.08 3.25 -10.39
N ALA A 142 13.22 3.81 -10.82
CA ALA A 142 13.76 5.01 -10.18
C ALA A 142 12.80 6.21 -10.38
N ILE A 143 12.27 6.40 -11.57
CA ILE A 143 11.33 7.49 -11.89
C ILE A 143 10.03 7.31 -11.12
N VAL A 144 9.43 6.12 -11.15
CA VAL A 144 8.18 5.84 -10.43
C VAL A 144 8.36 6.04 -8.92
N GLY A 145 9.48 5.58 -8.35
CA GLY A 145 9.77 5.77 -6.92
C GLY A 145 9.92 7.25 -6.52
N VAL A 146 10.49 8.08 -7.38
CA VAL A 146 10.57 9.54 -7.15
C VAL A 146 9.18 10.19 -7.24
N VAL A 147 8.40 9.85 -8.25
CA VAL A 147 7.02 10.36 -8.42
C VAL A 147 6.14 9.96 -7.23
N GLU A 148 6.24 8.72 -6.78
CA GLU A 148 5.53 8.24 -5.59
C GLU A 148 5.96 9.01 -4.33
N GLY A 149 7.25 9.24 -4.15
CA GLY A 149 7.79 10.00 -3.01
C GLY A 149 7.29 11.46 -3.00
N ILE A 150 7.28 12.12 -4.14
CA ILE A 150 6.74 13.48 -4.30
C ILE A 150 5.23 13.48 -4.03
N GLY A 151 4.48 12.49 -4.57
CA GLY A 151 3.05 12.36 -4.33
C GLY A 151 2.71 12.22 -2.83
N LYS A 152 3.44 11.39 -2.10
CA LYS A 152 3.30 11.24 -0.65
C LYS A 152 3.55 12.55 0.10
N LEU A 153 4.58 13.31 -0.29
CA LEU A 153 4.87 14.62 0.29
C LEU A 153 3.75 15.63 0.02
N LEU A 154 3.24 15.69 -1.20
CA LEU A 154 2.14 16.61 -1.55
C LEU A 154 0.89 16.30 -0.74
N VAL A 155 0.53 15.02 -0.58
CA VAL A 155 -0.60 14.61 0.27
C VAL A 155 -0.35 14.99 1.72
N ALA A 156 0.85 14.76 2.26
CA ALA A 156 1.19 15.13 3.64
C ALA A 156 1.09 16.64 3.87
N LEU A 157 1.58 17.45 2.94
CA LEU A 157 1.46 18.91 2.98
C LEU A 157 0.00 19.37 2.89
N TYR A 158 -0.79 18.77 2.00
CA TYR A 158 -2.22 19.08 1.87
C TYR A 158 -2.97 18.82 3.18
N ILE A 159 -2.74 17.66 3.82
CA ILE A 159 -3.34 17.33 5.12
C ILE A 159 -2.93 18.36 6.17
N THR A 160 -1.66 18.74 6.23
CA THR A 160 -1.16 19.73 7.20
C THR A 160 -1.83 21.08 7.01
N ILE A 161 -1.94 21.57 5.77
CA ILE A 161 -2.60 22.85 5.46
C ILE A 161 -4.08 22.78 5.81
N CYS A 162 -4.75 21.69 5.47
CA CYS A 162 -6.17 21.50 5.76
C CYS A 162 -6.44 21.46 7.28
N LEU A 163 -5.60 20.77 8.05
CA LEU A 163 -5.71 20.71 9.50
C LEU A 163 -5.37 22.06 10.19
N LEU A 164 -4.37 22.78 9.69
CA LEU A 164 -4.05 24.12 10.19
C LEU A 164 -5.19 25.13 9.95
N TYR A 165 -5.92 24.96 8.84
CA TYR A 165 -7.06 25.83 8.51
C TYR A 165 -8.33 25.45 9.27
N THR A 166 -8.50 24.16 9.63
CA THR A 166 -9.69 23.65 10.35
C THR A 166 -9.54 23.63 11.87
N SER A 167 -8.30 23.73 12.39
CA SER A 167 -8.08 23.83 13.84
C SER A 167 -8.36 25.26 14.31
N PRO A 168 -9.41 25.49 15.15
CA PRO A 168 -9.56 26.78 15.81
C PRO A 168 -8.32 27.00 16.69
N SER A 169 -7.72 28.18 16.52
CA SER A 169 -6.56 28.66 17.29
C SER A 169 -6.77 28.39 18.79
N PRO A 170 -5.81 27.70 19.47
CA PRO A 170 -5.84 27.68 20.93
C PRO A 170 -5.25 29.01 21.45
N ARG A 171 -6.03 30.05 21.36
CA ARG A 171 -5.82 31.33 22.05
C ARG A 171 -7.20 31.86 22.39
N ASP A 172 -7.68 31.43 23.56
CA ASP A 172 -8.37 32.24 24.57
C ASP A 172 -8.60 31.36 25.79
#